data_036366c108543b30021b714dc9025ed3
#
_entry.id   036366c108543b30021b714dc9025ed3
#
_cell.length_a   1.000
_cell.length_b   1.000
_cell.length_c   1.000
_cell.angle_alpha   90.00
_cell.angle_beta   90.00
_cell.angle_gamma   90.00
#
_symmetry.space_group_name_H-M   'P 1'
#
loop_
_entity.id
_entity.type
_entity.pdbx_description
1 polymer ?
#
loop_
_entity_poly.entity_id
_entity_poly.type
_entity_poly.pdbx_seq_one_letter_code
_entity_poly.pdbx_strand_id
1 'polypeptide(L)'
;MSKLIFGLLLSLFLFHPKNKLPDSKLAKDVRVKVWPKLQTELTGKGLNINSAVYLRIFKDESVMEIWVRSGRQYQFFKSYNICYFSGGLGTKTRSGDGKSPEGFYTITPAQLYPLSSYYLAMNIGYPNKLEQLKGYTGDEIMVHGHCASIGCYAMTDEGIEEIYTLVYKNFESGRQKIQLDIFPFRMNQEHLTKYTTSSYLPFWKSMKPGYDLFEKNHIPAVAAIKNRGYFFQN
;
A
#
# COMPACT_ATOMS: atom_id res chain seq x y z
N MET A 1 -9.75 32.43 58.21
CA MET A 1 -9.24 31.04 58.08
C MET A 1 -9.81 30.48 56.77
N SER A 2 -9.06 30.63 55.69
CA SER A 2 -9.49 30.14 54.36
C SER A 2 -8.88 28.77 54.10
N LYS A 3 -9.75 27.76 53.85
CA LYS A 3 -9.31 26.39 53.53
C LYS A 3 -9.19 26.29 51.99
N LEU A 4 -7.95 26.22 51.48
CA LEU A 4 -7.69 25.83 50.10
C LEU A 4 -7.95 24.33 49.94
N ILE A 5 -8.90 23.99 49.09
CA ILE A 5 -9.14 22.61 48.63
C ILE A 5 -8.27 22.38 47.38
N PHE A 6 -7.24 21.57 47.56
CA PHE A 6 -6.39 21.09 46.44
C PHE A 6 -7.14 19.95 45.73
N GLY A 7 -7.75 20.25 44.57
CA GLY A 7 -8.36 19.25 43.72
C GLY A 7 -7.29 18.46 42.97
N LEU A 8 -7.12 17.18 43.28
CA LEU A 8 -6.26 16.23 42.62
C LEU A 8 -6.92 15.82 41.28
N LEU A 9 -6.48 16.39 40.18
CA LEU A 9 -6.88 15.97 38.83
C LEU A 9 -6.23 14.62 38.52
N LEU A 10 -6.99 13.53 38.72
CA LEU A 10 -6.59 12.18 38.34
C LEU A 10 -6.77 12.06 36.82
N SER A 11 -5.67 12.19 36.05
CA SER A 11 -5.67 11.95 34.60
C SER A 11 -5.87 10.45 34.36
N LEU A 12 -7.09 10.04 33.99
CA LEU A 12 -7.37 8.71 33.48
C LEU A 12 -6.64 8.54 32.13
N PHE A 13 -5.49 7.88 32.15
CA PHE A 13 -4.90 7.32 30.96
C PHE A 13 -5.85 6.21 30.42
N LEU A 14 -6.66 6.53 29.42
CA LEU A 14 -7.44 5.56 28.67
C LEU A 14 -6.46 4.64 27.92
N PHE A 15 -6.15 3.51 28.52
CA PHE A 15 -5.51 2.40 27.82
C PHE A 15 -6.49 1.90 26.73
N HIS A 16 -6.30 2.36 25.49
CA HIS A 16 -6.92 1.71 24.34
C HIS A 16 -6.20 0.37 24.14
N PRO A 17 -6.90 -0.77 24.25
CA PRO A 17 -6.27 -2.05 23.95
C PRO A 17 -5.79 -2.01 22.49
N LYS A 18 -4.50 -2.24 22.26
CA LYS A 18 -3.96 -2.42 20.90
C LYS A 18 -4.70 -3.62 20.31
N ASN A 19 -5.56 -3.39 19.31
CA ASN A 19 -6.21 -4.48 18.60
C ASN A 19 -5.13 -5.43 18.10
N LYS A 20 -5.26 -6.71 18.44
CA LYS A 20 -4.32 -7.75 18.01
C LYS A 20 -4.37 -7.85 16.48
N LEU A 21 -3.22 -7.72 15.84
CA LEU A 21 -3.11 -7.86 14.38
C LEU A 21 -3.48 -9.31 13.97
N PRO A 22 -4.12 -9.50 12.80
CA PRO A 22 -4.29 -10.83 12.23
C PRO A 22 -2.95 -11.53 12.11
N ASP A 23 -2.89 -12.79 12.55
CA ASP A 23 -1.63 -13.53 12.64
C ASP A 23 -1.84 -15.03 12.46
N SER A 24 -0.77 -15.76 12.09
CA SER A 24 -0.73 -17.21 11.98
C SER A 24 0.65 -17.73 12.40
N LYS A 25 0.76 -19.06 12.59
CA LYS A 25 2.07 -19.67 12.83
C LYS A 25 3.02 -19.37 11.68
N LEU A 26 2.58 -19.57 10.45
CA LEU A 26 3.36 -19.28 9.24
C LEU A 26 3.86 -17.83 9.23
N ALA A 27 2.96 -16.86 9.42
CA ALA A 27 3.32 -15.44 9.40
C ALA A 27 4.33 -15.05 10.50
N LYS A 28 4.25 -15.71 11.67
CA LYS A 28 5.24 -15.54 12.76
C LYS A 28 6.61 -16.09 12.37
N ASP A 29 6.63 -17.31 11.87
CA ASP A 29 7.88 -18.01 11.49
C ASP A 29 8.59 -17.21 10.37
N VAL A 30 7.85 -16.72 9.39
CA VAL A 30 8.35 -15.83 8.32
C VAL A 30 8.95 -14.55 8.90
N ARG A 31 8.24 -13.86 9.79
CA ARG A 31 8.77 -12.62 10.40
C ARG A 31 10.05 -12.87 11.21
N VAL A 32 10.13 -13.98 11.95
CA VAL A 32 11.35 -14.35 12.67
C VAL A 32 12.50 -14.59 11.70
N LYS A 33 12.23 -15.26 10.57
CA LYS A 33 13.24 -15.55 9.53
C LYS A 33 13.77 -14.29 8.84
N VAL A 34 12.87 -13.39 8.39
CA VAL A 34 13.27 -12.31 7.47
C VAL A 34 13.55 -10.97 8.17
N TRP A 35 12.99 -10.74 9.35
CA TRP A 35 13.09 -9.45 10.01
C TRP A 35 14.54 -9.02 10.34
N PRO A 36 15.45 -9.87 10.82
CA PRO A 36 16.83 -9.48 11.11
C PRO A 36 17.55 -8.93 9.87
N LYS A 37 17.35 -9.55 8.71
CA LYS A 37 17.92 -9.07 7.44
C LYS A 37 17.34 -7.70 7.07
N LEU A 38 16.01 -7.55 7.13
CA LEU A 38 15.34 -6.29 6.81
C LEU A 38 15.76 -5.15 7.74
N GLN A 39 15.96 -5.43 9.04
CA GLN A 39 16.49 -4.44 9.98
C GLN A 39 17.89 -3.96 9.58
N THR A 40 18.77 -4.89 9.23
CA THR A 40 20.13 -4.57 8.78
C THR A 40 20.09 -3.74 7.49
N GLU A 41 19.27 -4.10 6.51
CA GLU A 41 19.11 -3.36 5.25
C GLU A 41 18.55 -1.96 5.48
N LEU A 42 17.53 -1.80 6.36
CA LEU A 42 16.96 -0.50 6.72
C LEU A 42 18.00 0.41 7.42
N THR A 43 18.66 -0.11 8.46
CA THR A 43 19.65 0.65 9.21
C THR A 43 20.86 0.99 8.38
N GLY A 44 21.31 0.09 7.49
CA GLY A 44 22.40 0.35 6.55
C GLY A 44 22.11 1.48 5.57
N LYS A 45 20.81 1.78 5.31
CA LYS A 45 20.36 2.95 4.53
C LYS A 45 20.00 4.17 5.39
N GLY A 46 20.27 4.14 6.69
CA GLY A 46 19.90 5.21 7.63
C GLY A 46 18.39 5.36 7.85
N LEU A 47 17.61 4.31 7.54
CA LEU A 47 16.17 4.32 7.70
C LEU A 47 15.75 3.75 9.06
N ASN A 48 14.78 4.41 9.69
CA ASN A 48 14.25 3.94 10.98
C ASN A 48 13.23 2.82 10.75
N ILE A 49 13.42 1.69 11.42
CA ILE A 49 12.59 0.49 11.33
C ILE A 49 11.11 0.71 11.73
N ASN A 50 10.82 1.75 12.50
CA ASN A 50 9.47 2.12 12.96
C ASN A 50 8.86 3.25 12.11
N SER A 51 9.52 3.68 11.04
CA SER A 51 9.01 4.73 10.17
C SER A 51 7.84 4.24 9.31
N ALA A 52 7.01 5.17 8.84
CA ALA A 52 5.91 4.87 7.94
C ALA A 52 6.43 4.30 6.62
N VAL A 53 5.74 3.30 6.11
CA VAL A 53 5.97 2.66 4.81
C VAL A 53 4.96 3.20 3.79
N TYR A 54 5.38 3.33 2.56
CA TYR A 54 4.56 3.63 1.40
C TYR A 54 4.90 2.66 0.26
N LEU A 55 3.89 2.16 -0.43
CA LEU A 55 4.00 1.16 -1.47
C LEU A 55 3.58 1.73 -2.81
N ARG A 56 4.32 1.41 -3.88
CA ARG A 56 3.98 1.77 -5.25
C ARG A 56 4.10 0.57 -6.16
N ILE A 57 3.13 0.36 -7.03
CA ILE A 57 3.18 -0.65 -8.10
C ILE A 57 3.23 0.07 -9.45
N PHE A 58 4.08 -0.43 -10.34
CA PHE A 58 4.14 -0.07 -11.75
C PHE A 58 3.92 -1.34 -12.58
N LYS A 59 2.76 -1.40 -13.26
CA LYS A 59 2.34 -2.62 -13.96
C LYS A 59 3.21 -2.93 -15.16
N ASP A 60 3.51 -1.95 -16.00
CA ASP A 60 4.32 -2.14 -17.24
C ASP A 60 5.72 -2.67 -16.91
N GLU A 61 6.30 -2.20 -15.82
CA GLU A 61 7.61 -2.65 -15.32
C GLU A 61 7.54 -3.91 -14.46
N SER A 62 6.32 -4.37 -14.11
CA SER A 62 6.10 -5.49 -13.21
C SER A 62 6.87 -5.36 -11.88
N VAL A 63 6.81 -4.19 -11.25
CA VAL A 63 7.58 -3.90 -10.03
C VAL A 63 6.71 -3.29 -8.93
N MET A 64 7.00 -3.69 -7.67
CA MET A 64 6.54 -3.00 -6.47
C MET A 64 7.72 -2.34 -5.77
N GLU A 65 7.61 -1.05 -5.52
CA GLU A 65 8.58 -0.27 -4.73
C GLU A 65 8.11 -0.08 -3.30
N ILE A 66 9.05 -0.17 -2.37
CA ILE A 66 8.85 0.20 -0.97
C ILE A 66 9.66 1.43 -0.65
N TRP A 67 8.97 2.40 -0.10
CA TRP A 67 9.52 3.67 0.37
C TRP A 67 9.31 3.80 1.87
N VAL A 68 10.28 4.33 2.59
CA VAL A 68 10.27 4.46 4.05
C VAL A 68 10.47 5.91 4.43
N ARG A 69 9.65 6.42 5.35
CA ARG A 69 9.71 7.82 5.78
C ARG A 69 11.01 8.10 6.53
N SER A 70 11.70 9.15 6.09
CA SER A 70 12.88 9.73 6.73
C SER A 70 12.66 11.24 6.89
N GLY A 71 12.49 11.70 8.11
CA GLY A 71 12.09 13.08 8.36
C GLY A 71 10.71 13.41 7.77
N ARG A 72 10.67 14.40 6.86
CA ARG A 72 9.44 14.82 6.20
C ARG A 72 9.15 14.10 4.89
N GLN A 73 10.15 13.47 4.28
CA GLN A 73 10.08 12.82 2.98
C GLN A 73 10.19 11.30 3.11
N TYR A 74 9.94 10.59 2.03
CA TYR A 74 10.16 9.17 1.91
C TYR A 74 11.40 8.90 1.07
N GLN A 75 12.19 7.91 1.48
CA GLN A 75 13.36 7.44 0.76
C GLN A 75 13.09 6.05 0.21
N PHE A 76 13.60 5.79 -0.98
CA PHE A 76 13.52 4.47 -1.61
C PHE A 76 14.27 3.44 -0.78
N PHE A 77 13.56 2.40 -0.38
CA PHE A 77 14.15 1.28 0.34
C PHE A 77 14.51 0.14 -0.58
N LYS A 78 13.53 -0.44 -1.25
CA LYS A 78 13.72 -1.67 -2.05
C LYS A 78 12.62 -1.82 -3.09
N SER A 79 12.90 -2.54 -4.18
CA SER A 79 11.90 -2.99 -5.15
C SER A 79 11.82 -4.50 -5.21
N TYR A 80 10.65 -5.02 -5.57
CA TYR A 80 10.36 -6.43 -5.74
C TYR A 80 9.68 -6.64 -7.09
N ASN A 81 10.11 -7.67 -7.81
CA ASN A 81 9.45 -8.04 -9.05
C ASN A 81 8.06 -8.63 -8.75
N ILE A 82 7.06 -8.17 -9.48
CA ILE A 82 5.73 -8.78 -9.51
C ILE A 82 5.85 -9.97 -10.45
N CYS A 83 5.58 -11.14 -9.91
CA CYS A 83 5.67 -12.41 -10.62
C CYS A 83 4.60 -12.50 -11.71
N TYR A 84 3.39 -12.11 -11.36
CA TYR A 84 2.25 -12.12 -12.27
C TYR A 84 1.16 -11.13 -11.82
N PHE A 85 0.55 -10.46 -12.78
CA PHE A 85 -0.72 -9.78 -12.66
C PHE A 85 -1.51 -10.01 -13.97
N SER A 86 -2.83 -9.85 -13.96
CA SER A 86 -3.63 -10.20 -15.13
C SER A 86 -4.30 -9.00 -15.79
N GLY A 87 -4.70 -9.19 -17.06
CA GLY A 87 -5.46 -8.22 -17.85
C GLY A 87 -4.67 -7.06 -18.41
N GLY A 88 -3.33 -7.06 -18.32
CA GLY A 88 -2.46 -6.02 -18.86
C GLY A 88 -2.71 -4.64 -18.26
N LEU A 89 -2.42 -3.57 -19.02
CA LEU A 89 -2.66 -2.20 -18.59
C LEU A 89 -4.16 -1.85 -18.61
N GLY A 90 -4.55 -0.88 -17.78
CA GLY A 90 -5.93 -0.50 -17.54
C GLY A 90 -6.50 -1.12 -16.27
N THR A 91 -7.43 -0.39 -15.64
CA THR A 91 -7.95 -0.76 -14.34
C THR A 91 -9.06 -1.80 -14.43
N LYS A 92 -9.23 -2.58 -13.36
CA LYS A 92 -10.39 -3.44 -13.11
C LYS A 92 -11.66 -2.60 -12.99
N THR A 93 -12.77 -3.10 -13.57
CA THR A 93 -14.06 -2.39 -13.52
C THR A 93 -15.23 -3.29 -13.09
N ARG A 94 -15.10 -4.61 -13.20
CA ARG A 94 -16.17 -5.55 -12.84
C ARG A 94 -15.63 -6.88 -12.32
N SER A 95 -16.42 -7.56 -11.54
CA SER A 95 -16.13 -8.93 -11.13
C SER A 95 -15.90 -9.82 -12.36
N GLY A 96 -14.92 -10.71 -12.31
CA GLY A 96 -14.62 -11.65 -13.39
C GLY A 96 -13.98 -11.07 -14.65
N ASP A 97 -13.59 -9.78 -14.69
CA ASP A 97 -12.96 -9.17 -15.87
C ASP A 97 -11.49 -9.56 -16.08
N GLY A 98 -10.91 -10.33 -15.16
CA GLY A 98 -9.53 -10.79 -15.23
C GLY A 98 -8.48 -9.68 -15.13
N LYS A 99 -8.84 -8.49 -14.65
CA LYS A 99 -7.93 -7.33 -14.57
C LYS A 99 -7.47 -7.06 -13.15
N SER A 100 -6.20 -6.69 -13.04
CA SER A 100 -5.63 -6.10 -11.82
C SER A 100 -5.88 -4.59 -11.82
N PRO A 101 -6.40 -4.01 -10.72
CA PRO A 101 -6.83 -2.62 -10.68
C PRO A 101 -5.66 -1.63 -10.64
N GLU A 102 -5.93 -0.38 -11.02
CA GLU A 102 -5.02 0.77 -10.91
C GLU A 102 -5.70 1.86 -10.10
N GLY A 103 -4.97 2.59 -9.25
CA GLY A 103 -5.56 3.62 -8.40
C GLY A 103 -4.81 3.85 -7.11
N PHE A 104 -5.44 4.58 -6.19
CA PHE A 104 -4.90 4.93 -4.88
C PHE A 104 -5.67 4.17 -3.81
N TYR A 105 -4.95 3.34 -3.05
CA TYR A 105 -5.51 2.42 -2.06
C TYR A 105 -4.92 2.66 -0.67
N THR A 106 -5.59 2.12 0.31
CA THR A 106 -5.14 2.17 1.71
C THR A 106 -5.28 0.78 2.31
N ILE A 107 -4.17 0.23 2.78
CA ILE A 107 -4.16 -1.02 3.53
C ILE A 107 -4.26 -0.69 5.02
N THR A 108 -5.13 -1.41 5.72
CA THR A 108 -5.33 -1.31 7.18
C THR A 108 -4.92 -2.61 7.86
N PRO A 109 -4.76 -2.64 9.20
CA PRO A 109 -4.47 -3.87 9.93
C PRO A 109 -5.40 -5.05 9.63
N ALA A 110 -6.71 -4.77 9.48
CA ALA A 110 -7.72 -5.81 9.21
C ALA A 110 -7.59 -6.45 7.81
N GLN A 111 -6.81 -5.86 6.92
CA GLN A 111 -6.59 -6.36 5.57
C GLN A 111 -5.37 -7.29 5.46
N LEU A 112 -4.64 -7.55 6.56
CA LEU A 112 -3.66 -8.62 6.62
C LEU A 112 -4.36 -9.97 6.56
N TYR A 113 -3.92 -10.85 5.67
CA TYR A 113 -4.50 -12.18 5.47
C TYR A 113 -3.44 -13.27 5.62
N PRO A 114 -3.08 -13.62 6.88
CA PRO A 114 -2.01 -14.58 7.19
C PRO A 114 -2.37 -16.03 6.98
N LEU A 115 -3.64 -16.35 6.66
CA LEU A 115 -4.17 -17.69 6.39
C LEU A 115 -4.57 -17.84 4.91
N SER A 116 -3.90 -17.11 4.03
CA SER A 116 -4.17 -17.19 2.60
C SER A 116 -3.77 -18.54 2.03
N SER A 117 -4.60 -19.09 1.12
CA SER A 117 -4.23 -20.25 0.30
C SER A 117 -3.11 -19.94 -0.71
N TYR A 118 -2.78 -18.65 -0.88
CA TYR A 118 -1.65 -18.17 -1.69
C TYR A 118 -0.50 -17.71 -0.80
N TYR A 119 -0.13 -18.51 0.19
CA TYR A 119 0.93 -18.28 1.15
C TYR A 119 0.61 -17.16 2.14
N LEU A 120 1.17 -15.97 1.98
CA LEU A 120 0.82 -14.76 2.73
C LEU A 120 0.15 -13.77 1.80
N ALA A 121 -0.84 -13.02 2.30
CA ALA A 121 -1.54 -12.04 1.50
C ALA A 121 -1.94 -10.79 2.31
N MET A 122 -2.19 -9.71 1.60
CA MET A 122 -2.84 -8.51 2.11
C MET A 122 -3.84 -7.99 1.08
N ASN A 123 -5.06 -7.71 1.51
CA ASN A 123 -6.10 -7.13 0.66
C ASN A 123 -5.78 -5.64 0.42
N ILE A 124 -5.90 -5.17 -0.81
CA ILE A 124 -5.60 -3.77 -1.14
C ILE A 124 -6.76 -2.81 -0.89
N GLY A 125 -7.96 -3.33 -0.60
CA GLY A 125 -9.17 -2.52 -0.39
C GLY A 125 -9.87 -2.11 -1.68
N TYR A 126 -9.79 -2.94 -2.74
CA TYR A 126 -10.60 -2.76 -3.95
C TYR A 126 -12.08 -3.14 -3.67
N PRO A 127 -13.08 -2.43 -4.21
CA PRO A 127 -12.98 -1.17 -4.93
C PRO A 127 -12.76 0.02 -3.97
N ASN A 128 -11.89 0.96 -4.35
CA ASN A 128 -11.70 2.19 -3.61
C ASN A 128 -12.90 3.15 -3.78
N LYS A 129 -12.89 4.28 -3.09
CA LYS A 129 -14.02 5.22 -3.09
C LYS A 129 -14.40 5.74 -4.49
N LEU A 130 -13.42 6.00 -5.37
CA LEU A 130 -13.70 6.44 -6.74
C LEU A 130 -14.34 5.33 -7.56
N GLU A 131 -13.84 4.11 -7.42
CA GLU A 131 -14.33 2.92 -8.11
C GLU A 131 -15.76 2.59 -7.68
N GLN A 132 -16.07 2.68 -6.38
CA GLN A 132 -17.43 2.55 -5.84
C GLN A 132 -18.39 3.58 -6.46
N LEU A 133 -17.97 4.86 -6.54
CA LEU A 133 -18.77 5.92 -7.16
C LEU A 133 -18.99 5.70 -8.66
N LYS A 134 -18.08 4.98 -9.32
CA LYS A 134 -18.22 4.59 -10.73
C LYS A 134 -19.07 3.34 -10.92
N GLY A 135 -19.46 2.65 -9.85
CA GLY A 135 -20.20 1.40 -9.88
C GLY A 135 -19.34 0.19 -10.26
N TYR A 136 -18.02 0.25 -10.01
CA TYR A 136 -17.13 -0.89 -10.24
C TYR A 136 -17.42 -1.99 -9.23
N THR A 137 -17.30 -3.24 -9.66
CA THR A 137 -17.65 -4.43 -8.88
C THR A 137 -16.50 -5.42 -8.77
N GLY A 138 -16.62 -6.34 -7.82
CA GLY A 138 -15.60 -7.32 -7.44
C GLY A 138 -14.97 -6.91 -6.11
N ASP A 139 -14.19 -7.83 -5.55
CA ASP A 139 -13.56 -7.72 -4.24
C ASP A 139 -12.32 -8.61 -4.18
N GLU A 140 -11.76 -8.79 -2.99
CA GLU A 140 -10.66 -9.72 -2.70
C GLU A 140 -9.44 -9.58 -3.61
N ILE A 141 -9.14 -8.37 -4.05
CA ILE A 141 -7.89 -8.10 -4.75
C ILE A 141 -6.78 -7.97 -3.72
N MET A 142 -5.76 -8.83 -3.88
CA MET A 142 -4.67 -8.96 -2.92
C MET A 142 -3.30 -8.79 -3.55
N VAL A 143 -2.31 -8.44 -2.73
CA VAL A 143 -0.90 -8.73 -2.96
C VAL A 143 -0.60 -10.01 -2.19
N HIS A 144 -0.07 -11.06 -2.86
CA HIS A 144 0.10 -12.39 -2.27
C HIS A 144 1.29 -13.16 -2.89
N GLY A 145 1.66 -14.31 -2.33
CA GLY A 145 2.67 -15.23 -2.85
C GLY A 145 2.18 -16.13 -3.99
N HIS A 146 2.94 -17.18 -4.29
CA HIS A 146 2.60 -18.25 -5.26
C HIS A 146 2.45 -17.87 -6.72
N CYS A 147 3.06 -16.81 -7.19
CA CYS A 147 3.23 -16.45 -8.62
C CYS A 147 2.05 -16.75 -9.58
N ALA A 148 0.81 -16.85 -9.10
CA ALA A 148 -0.37 -17.14 -9.92
C ALA A 148 -1.53 -16.21 -9.55
N SER A 149 -2.17 -15.58 -10.53
CA SER A 149 -3.25 -14.62 -10.27
C SER A 149 -4.29 -14.56 -11.39
N ILE A 150 -5.53 -14.21 -10.99
CA ILE A 150 -6.65 -13.83 -11.87
C ILE A 150 -7.23 -12.50 -11.37
N GLY A 151 -6.39 -11.44 -11.29
CA GLY A 151 -6.78 -10.11 -10.83
C GLY A 151 -5.95 -9.54 -9.68
N CYS A 152 -5.29 -10.37 -8.90
CA CYS A 152 -4.39 -9.97 -7.82
C CYS A 152 -2.99 -9.58 -8.33
N TYR A 153 -2.12 -9.16 -7.42
CA TYR A 153 -0.70 -8.94 -7.65
C TYR A 153 0.08 -10.05 -6.99
N ALA A 154 0.50 -11.05 -7.77
CA ALA A 154 1.25 -12.20 -7.27
C ALA A 154 2.75 -11.90 -7.22
N MET A 155 3.34 -12.10 -6.06
CA MET A 155 4.77 -11.97 -5.79
C MET A 155 5.39 -13.37 -5.70
N THR A 156 6.73 -13.46 -5.77
CA THR A 156 7.41 -14.67 -5.28
C THR A 156 7.17 -14.84 -3.78
N ASP A 157 7.34 -16.06 -3.27
CA ASP A 157 7.17 -16.31 -1.83
C ASP A 157 8.18 -15.51 -1.00
N GLU A 158 9.42 -15.43 -1.46
CA GLU A 158 10.46 -14.59 -0.83
C GLU A 158 10.09 -13.10 -0.86
N GLY A 159 9.52 -12.64 -1.97
CA GLY A 159 9.08 -11.25 -2.12
C GLY A 159 7.97 -10.91 -1.14
N ILE A 160 6.92 -11.74 -1.06
CA ILE A 160 5.82 -11.48 -0.14
C ILE A 160 6.24 -11.66 1.33
N GLU A 161 7.17 -12.56 1.66
CA GLU A 161 7.71 -12.70 3.02
C GLU A 161 8.27 -11.36 3.54
N GLU A 162 9.09 -10.69 2.74
CA GLU A 162 9.69 -9.40 3.11
C GLU A 162 8.65 -8.27 3.12
N ILE A 163 7.81 -8.17 2.09
CA ILE A 163 6.77 -7.13 1.97
C ILE A 163 5.76 -7.24 3.13
N TYR A 164 5.22 -8.44 3.36
CA TYR A 164 4.27 -8.70 4.44
C TYR A 164 4.88 -8.39 5.81
N THR A 165 6.14 -8.79 6.03
CA THR A 165 6.86 -8.50 7.28
C THR A 165 7.01 -6.99 7.50
N LEU A 166 7.40 -6.22 6.49
CA LEU A 166 7.50 -4.75 6.59
C LEU A 166 6.15 -4.10 6.91
N VAL A 167 5.09 -4.52 6.22
CA VAL A 167 3.72 -4.04 6.45
C VAL A 167 3.25 -4.40 7.85
N TYR A 168 3.44 -5.64 8.29
CA TYR A 168 3.08 -6.11 9.64
C TYR A 168 3.80 -5.29 10.72
N LYS A 169 5.13 -5.13 10.59
CA LYS A 169 5.95 -4.34 11.54
C LYS A 169 5.53 -2.88 11.58
N ASN A 170 5.10 -2.33 10.45
CA ASN A 170 4.58 -0.98 10.41
C ASN A 170 3.27 -0.83 11.21
N PHE A 171 2.36 -1.80 11.12
CA PHE A 171 1.15 -1.84 11.94
C PHE A 171 1.45 -2.13 13.42
N GLU A 172 2.39 -3.04 13.71
CA GLU A 172 2.83 -3.36 15.06
C GLU A 172 3.42 -2.12 15.78
N SER A 173 4.05 -1.20 15.04
CA SER A 173 4.52 0.08 15.57
C SER A 173 3.42 1.10 15.88
N GLY A 174 2.13 0.73 15.68
CA GLY A 174 0.95 1.56 16.00
C GLY A 174 0.34 2.31 14.83
N ARG A 175 0.84 2.13 13.62
CA ARG A 175 0.25 2.74 12.43
C ARG A 175 -1.07 2.06 12.08
N GLN A 176 -2.01 2.83 11.53
CA GLN A 176 -3.35 2.34 11.21
C GLN A 176 -3.59 2.24 9.69
N LYS A 177 -2.68 2.82 8.89
CA LYS A 177 -2.85 2.90 7.44
C LYS A 177 -1.49 2.84 6.75
N ILE A 178 -1.43 2.13 5.64
CA ILE A 178 -0.34 2.15 4.67
C ILE A 178 -0.95 2.50 3.32
N GLN A 179 -0.40 3.52 2.66
CA GLN A 179 -0.83 3.88 1.31
C GLN A 179 -0.17 2.96 0.30
N LEU A 180 -0.97 2.52 -0.68
CA LEU A 180 -0.55 1.76 -1.85
C LEU A 180 -1.09 2.45 -3.09
N ASP A 181 -0.19 2.93 -3.94
CA ASP A 181 -0.55 3.53 -5.22
C ASP A 181 -0.17 2.57 -6.35
N ILE A 182 -1.10 2.33 -7.25
CA ILE A 182 -0.93 1.39 -8.36
C ILE A 182 -1.06 2.15 -9.67
N PHE A 183 0.04 2.28 -10.38
CA PHE A 183 0.16 2.98 -11.65
C PHE A 183 0.27 1.99 -12.81
N PRO A 184 -0.24 2.35 -14.01
CA PRO A 184 -0.04 1.53 -15.21
C PRO A 184 1.45 1.42 -15.59
N PHE A 185 2.18 2.51 -15.44
CA PHE A 185 3.60 2.67 -15.78
C PHE A 185 4.14 3.91 -15.05
N ARG A 186 5.43 4.17 -15.12
CA ARG A 186 6.00 5.46 -14.69
C ARG A 186 5.44 6.57 -15.55
N MET A 187 4.66 7.47 -14.95
CA MET A 187 3.79 8.42 -15.67
C MET A 187 4.57 9.64 -16.20
N ASN A 188 5.75 9.41 -16.78
CA ASN A 188 6.49 10.44 -17.50
C ASN A 188 5.87 10.72 -18.88
N GLN A 189 6.38 11.76 -19.57
CA GLN A 189 5.83 12.19 -20.85
C GLN A 189 6.00 11.12 -21.94
N GLU A 190 7.10 10.40 -21.94
CA GLU A 190 7.40 9.35 -22.91
C GLU A 190 6.35 8.23 -22.88
N HIS A 191 6.09 7.65 -21.69
CA HIS A 191 5.09 6.61 -21.53
C HIS A 191 3.68 7.09 -21.86
N LEU A 192 3.30 8.31 -21.45
CA LEU A 192 1.99 8.87 -21.81
C LEU A 192 1.84 9.03 -23.33
N THR A 193 2.92 9.37 -24.04
CA THR A 193 2.92 9.48 -25.50
C THR A 193 2.79 8.11 -26.15
N LYS A 194 3.45 7.08 -25.62
CA LYS A 194 3.36 5.68 -26.09
C LYS A 194 1.91 5.16 -26.07
N TYR A 195 1.11 5.60 -25.10
CA TYR A 195 -0.24 5.10 -24.89
C TYR A 195 -1.37 6.09 -25.27
N THR A 196 -1.11 7.02 -26.19
CA THR A 196 -2.08 8.08 -26.58
C THR A 196 -3.40 7.52 -27.14
N THR A 197 -3.39 6.34 -27.73
CA THR A 197 -4.60 5.69 -28.31
C THR A 197 -5.36 4.84 -27.30
N SER A 198 -4.86 4.69 -26.07
CA SER A 198 -5.52 3.89 -25.04
C SER A 198 -6.82 4.53 -24.56
N SER A 199 -7.89 3.73 -24.48
CA SER A 199 -9.15 4.15 -23.86
C SER A 199 -9.02 4.49 -22.36
N TYR A 200 -7.95 4.04 -21.72
CA TYR A 200 -7.64 4.35 -20.31
C TYR A 200 -6.89 5.68 -20.13
N LEU A 201 -6.44 6.32 -21.21
CA LEU A 201 -5.64 7.55 -21.11
C LEU A 201 -6.30 8.66 -20.28
N PRO A 202 -7.63 8.94 -20.38
CA PRO A 202 -8.27 9.94 -19.53
C PRO A 202 -8.17 9.60 -18.03
N PHE A 203 -8.31 8.33 -17.67
CA PHE A 203 -8.16 7.85 -16.31
C PHE A 203 -6.71 8.02 -15.82
N TRP A 204 -5.74 7.60 -16.62
CA TRP A 204 -4.32 7.77 -16.30
C TRP A 204 -3.92 9.23 -16.15
N LYS A 205 -4.44 10.11 -17.01
CA LYS A 205 -4.21 11.56 -16.87
C LYS A 205 -4.78 12.10 -15.55
N SER A 206 -5.84 11.53 -14.99
CA SER A 206 -6.35 11.92 -13.69
C SER A 206 -5.47 11.46 -12.52
N MET A 207 -4.68 10.39 -12.70
CA MET A 207 -3.74 9.89 -11.70
C MET A 207 -2.41 10.66 -11.70
N LYS A 208 -2.03 11.20 -12.86
CA LYS A 208 -0.72 11.83 -13.06
C LYS A 208 -0.37 12.91 -12.05
N PRO A 209 -1.26 13.84 -11.66
CA PRO A 209 -0.91 14.85 -10.66
C PRO A 209 -0.45 14.25 -9.32
N GLY A 210 -1.05 13.14 -8.87
CA GLY A 210 -0.61 12.44 -7.66
C GLY A 210 0.76 11.79 -7.81
N TYR A 211 1.04 11.21 -8.98
CA TYR A 211 2.36 10.70 -9.32
C TYR A 211 3.41 11.83 -9.31
N ASP A 212 3.16 12.94 -10.02
CA ASP A 212 4.10 14.06 -10.14
C ASP A 212 4.39 14.72 -8.78
N LEU A 213 3.40 14.83 -7.90
CA LEU A 213 3.58 15.34 -6.54
C LEU A 213 4.56 14.48 -5.74
N PHE A 214 4.47 13.16 -5.86
CA PHE A 214 5.43 12.27 -5.20
C PHE A 214 6.81 12.37 -5.82
N GLU A 215 6.96 12.32 -7.15
CA GLU A 215 8.25 12.46 -7.82
C GLU A 215 8.97 13.77 -7.43
N LYS A 216 8.21 14.84 -7.26
CA LYS A 216 8.75 16.15 -6.87
C LYS A 216 9.11 16.25 -5.39
N ASN A 217 8.26 15.74 -4.51
CA ASN A 217 8.33 16.06 -3.08
C ASN A 217 8.76 14.86 -2.22
N HIS A 218 8.73 13.65 -2.78
CA HIS A 218 8.86 12.39 -2.05
C HIS A 218 7.91 12.28 -0.84
N ILE A 219 6.70 12.83 -0.99
CA ILE A 219 5.62 12.73 -0.01
C ILE A 219 4.41 12.11 -0.73
N PRO A 220 3.87 10.97 -0.25
CA PRO A 220 2.72 10.35 -0.88
C PRO A 220 1.54 11.33 -0.99
N ALA A 221 1.03 11.51 -2.20
CA ALA A 221 -0.09 12.39 -2.45
C ALA A 221 -1.39 11.79 -1.92
N VAL A 222 -2.19 12.59 -1.23
CA VAL A 222 -3.50 12.16 -0.75
C VAL A 222 -4.54 12.38 -1.85
N ALA A 223 -5.05 11.28 -2.40
CA ALA A 223 -6.09 11.32 -3.41
C ALA A 223 -7.44 11.69 -2.78
N ALA A 224 -8.02 12.80 -3.21
CA ALA A 224 -9.41 13.14 -3.00
C ALA A 224 -10.21 12.86 -4.27
N ILE A 225 -11.55 12.95 -4.19
CA ILE A 225 -12.43 12.71 -5.33
C ILE A 225 -13.23 13.96 -5.63
N LYS A 226 -13.16 14.42 -6.89
CA LYS A 226 -13.93 15.53 -7.41
C LYS A 226 -14.40 15.18 -8.82
N ASN A 227 -15.68 15.44 -9.14
CA ASN A 227 -16.26 15.20 -10.47
C ASN A 227 -16.00 13.77 -11.01
N ARG A 228 -16.11 12.75 -10.15
CA ARG A 228 -15.86 11.33 -10.45
C ARG A 228 -14.44 11.06 -10.99
N GLY A 229 -13.47 11.86 -10.60
CA GLY A 229 -12.04 11.69 -10.89
C GLY A 229 -11.18 11.91 -9.65
N TYR A 230 -9.90 11.57 -9.74
CA TYR A 230 -8.95 11.91 -8.68
C TYR A 230 -8.63 13.40 -8.69
N PHE A 231 -8.47 13.96 -7.52
CA PHE A 231 -8.05 15.32 -7.25
C PHE A 231 -7.00 15.33 -6.14
N PHE A 232 -5.97 16.14 -6.30
CA PHE A 232 -4.89 16.27 -5.33
C PHE A 232 -4.75 17.74 -4.92
N GLN A 233 -4.64 17.97 -3.62
CA GLN A 233 -4.31 19.30 -3.08
C GLN A 233 -2.79 19.40 -2.98
N ASN A 234 -2.25 20.53 -3.39
CA ASN A 234 -0.84 20.90 -3.22
C ASN A 234 -0.50 21.19 -1.76
#